data_35b10ed83421a2d62c9b6529228bd451
#
_entry.id   35b10ed83421a2d62c9b6529228bd451
#
_cell.length_a   1.000
_cell.length_b   1.000
_cell.length_c   1.000
_cell.angle_alpha   90.00
_cell.angle_beta   90.00
_cell.angle_gamma   90.00
#
_symmetry.space_group_name_H-M   'P 1'
#
loop_
_entity.id
_entity.type
_entity.pdbx_description
1 polymer ?
#
loop_
_entity_poly.entity_id
_entity_poly.type
_entity_poly.pdbx_seq_one_letter_code
_entity_poly.pdbx_strand_id
1 'polypeptide(L)'
;MIPVRRLPLLTAALALGTALVLAGCGGEDEGGGAGAAPVTGATQVTARDNRFAPAAIQVPAGTEVTWTFKDGFVPHDVVGDGFSSGDPRRKGTFAHTFDRPGTYPYRCTVHDGMTGRVVVTAGG
;
A
#
# COMPACT_ATOMS: atom_id res chain seq x y z
N MET A 1 -38.49 -32.67 -63.66
CA MET A 1 -38.42 -31.31 -63.10
C MET A 1 -37.93 -31.40 -61.66
N ILE A 2 -36.69 -31.00 -61.45
CA ILE A 2 -36.10 -31.02 -60.13
C ILE A 2 -36.10 -29.56 -59.63
N PRO A 3 -36.75 -29.22 -58.49
CA PRO A 3 -36.71 -27.88 -57.99
C PRO A 3 -35.36 -27.54 -57.36
N VAL A 4 -34.71 -26.55 -57.89
CA VAL A 4 -33.49 -25.99 -57.31
C VAL A 4 -33.82 -25.27 -56.03
N ARG A 5 -33.42 -25.82 -54.92
CA ARG A 5 -33.49 -25.13 -53.61
C ARG A 5 -32.41 -24.09 -53.58
N ARG A 6 -32.79 -22.84 -53.54
CA ARG A 6 -31.91 -21.72 -53.23
C ARG A 6 -31.60 -21.72 -51.75
N LEU A 7 -30.31 -21.89 -51.41
CA LEU A 7 -29.82 -21.63 -50.06
C LEU A 7 -29.78 -20.12 -49.83
N PRO A 8 -30.25 -19.65 -48.69
CA PRO A 8 -29.99 -18.26 -48.29
C PRO A 8 -28.55 -18.14 -47.81
N LEU A 9 -27.87 -17.16 -48.39
CA LEU A 9 -26.58 -16.70 -47.88
C LEU A 9 -26.80 -16.07 -46.50
N LEU A 10 -26.30 -16.75 -45.48
CA LEU A 10 -26.12 -16.17 -44.18
C LEU A 10 -24.93 -15.21 -44.23
N THR A 11 -25.23 -13.93 -44.30
CA THR A 11 -24.23 -12.90 -44.05
C THR A 11 -23.89 -12.92 -42.57
N ALA A 12 -22.75 -13.48 -42.22
CA ALA A 12 -22.19 -13.35 -40.88
C ALA A 12 -21.72 -11.90 -40.71
N ALA A 13 -22.47 -11.14 -39.94
CA ALA A 13 -22.02 -9.85 -39.47
C ALA A 13 -20.96 -10.09 -38.41
N LEU A 14 -19.71 -9.82 -38.78
CA LEU A 14 -18.58 -9.81 -37.86
C LEU A 14 -18.69 -8.52 -37.01
N ALA A 15 -19.30 -8.63 -35.86
CA ALA A 15 -19.25 -7.56 -34.88
C ALA A 15 -17.82 -7.53 -34.29
N LEU A 16 -17.01 -6.60 -34.79
CA LEU A 16 -15.77 -6.22 -34.11
C LEU A 16 -16.16 -5.55 -32.77
N GLY A 17 -16.23 -6.36 -31.72
CA GLY A 17 -16.26 -5.85 -30.38
C GLY A 17 -14.88 -5.28 -30.05
N THR A 18 -14.71 -3.98 -30.18
CA THR A 18 -13.60 -3.28 -29.56
C THR A 18 -13.77 -3.41 -28.04
N ALA A 19 -13.10 -4.38 -27.46
CA ALA A 19 -12.92 -4.42 -26.02
C ALA A 19 -12.00 -3.23 -25.68
N LEU A 20 -12.61 -2.16 -25.20
CA LEU A 20 -11.89 -1.07 -24.56
C LEU A 20 -11.34 -1.63 -23.26
N VAL A 21 -10.12 -2.14 -23.29
CA VAL A 21 -9.38 -2.44 -22.09
C VAL A 21 -9.04 -1.10 -21.47
N LEU A 22 -9.89 -0.65 -20.55
CA LEU A 22 -9.49 0.35 -19.57
C LEU A 22 -8.39 -0.31 -18.73
N ALA A 23 -7.15 -0.15 -19.17
CA ALA A 23 -6.03 -0.34 -18.29
C ALA A 23 -6.20 0.69 -17.18
N GLY A 24 -6.78 0.27 -16.05
CA GLY A 24 -6.74 1.06 -14.85
C GLY A 24 -5.27 1.33 -14.59
N CYS A 25 -4.85 2.58 -14.72
CA CYS A 25 -3.58 3.01 -14.20
C CYS A 25 -3.64 2.75 -12.68
N GLY A 26 -3.13 1.59 -12.26
CA GLY A 26 -2.65 1.45 -10.92
C GLY A 26 -1.57 2.50 -10.78
N GLY A 27 -1.92 3.68 -10.26
CA GLY A 27 -0.94 4.69 -9.97
C GLY A 27 0.05 4.07 -9.01
N GLU A 28 1.27 3.92 -9.46
CA GLU A 28 2.38 3.70 -8.55
C GLU A 28 2.56 5.02 -7.81
N ASP A 29 1.74 5.21 -6.80
CA ASP A 29 1.91 6.30 -5.86
C ASP A 29 3.16 6.01 -5.04
N GLU A 30 4.30 6.40 -5.58
CA GLU A 30 5.56 6.38 -4.85
C GLU A 30 5.59 7.41 -3.71
N GLY A 31 4.59 8.25 -3.62
CA GLY A 31 4.40 9.18 -2.52
C GLY A 31 3.53 8.58 -1.44
N GLY A 32 3.99 7.50 -0.79
CA GLY A 32 3.26 6.81 0.23
C GLY A 32 2.71 7.73 1.32
N GLY A 33 1.43 8.02 1.25
CA GLY A 33 0.66 8.67 2.29
C GLY A 33 -0.41 7.73 2.81
N ALA A 34 -1.36 8.29 3.57
CA ALA A 34 -2.47 7.55 4.17
C ALA A 34 -3.34 6.78 3.15
N GLY A 35 -3.23 7.10 1.85
CA GLY A 35 -3.97 6.45 0.77
C GLY A 35 -3.28 5.25 0.12
N ALA A 36 -2.04 4.93 0.48
CA ALA A 36 -1.31 3.79 -0.10
C ALA A 36 -1.98 2.46 0.27
N ALA A 37 -2.02 1.52 -0.68
CA ALA A 37 -2.46 0.16 -0.38
C ALA A 37 -1.48 -0.52 0.58
N PRO A 38 -1.95 -1.18 1.64
CA PRO A 38 -1.06 -1.84 2.60
C PRO A 38 -0.29 -3.00 1.97
N VAL A 39 0.98 -3.10 2.30
CA VAL A 39 1.80 -4.27 1.99
C VAL A 39 1.56 -5.33 3.05
N THR A 40 0.95 -6.43 2.66
CA THR A 40 0.60 -7.52 3.58
C THR A 40 1.83 -8.31 4.00
N GLY A 41 1.99 -8.50 5.30
CA GLY A 41 3.07 -9.29 5.89
C GLY A 41 4.40 -8.53 6.04
N ALA A 42 4.47 -7.28 5.64
CA ALA A 42 5.65 -6.46 5.87
C ALA A 42 5.75 -6.08 7.35
N THR A 43 6.89 -6.33 7.97
CA THR A 43 7.17 -6.02 9.38
C THR A 43 8.26 -4.98 9.56
N GLN A 44 8.82 -4.50 8.47
CA GLN A 44 9.90 -3.52 8.45
C GLN A 44 9.48 -2.28 7.68
N VAL A 45 9.71 -1.12 8.27
CA VAL A 45 9.48 0.18 7.65
C VAL A 45 10.78 0.98 7.70
N THR A 46 11.15 1.62 6.62
CA THR A 46 12.31 2.51 6.58
C THR A 46 11.85 3.96 6.63
N ALA A 47 12.45 4.76 7.50
CA ALA A 47 12.29 6.20 7.56
C ALA A 47 13.50 6.86 6.88
N ARG A 48 13.26 7.48 5.73
CA ARG A 48 14.29 8.07 4.89
C ARG A 48 13.65 8.99 3.84
N ASP A 49 14.37 10.03 3.44
CA ASP A 49 13.95 10.93 2.35
C ASP A 49 12.55 11.52 2.60
N ASN A 50 12.27 11.91 3.84
CA ASN A 50 10.98 12.46 4.30
C ASN A 50 9.77 11.56 4.05
N ARG A 51 9.97 10.25 4.04
CA ARG A 51 8.90 9.27 3.87
C ARG A 51 9.12 8.02 4.70
N PHE A 52 8.04 7.31 4.96
CA PHE A 52 8.05 5.93 5.45
C PHE A 52 7.84 4.98 4.28
N ALA A 53 8.68 3.97 4.16
CA ALA A 53 8.59 3.00 3.07
C ALA A 53 8.67 1.56 3.61
N PRO A 54 7.63 0.74 3.42
CA PRO A 54 6.31 1.06 2.88
C PRO A 54 5.54 2.02 3.78
N ALA A 55 4.71 2.90 3.22
CA ALA A 55 3.91 3.83 4.01
C ALA A 55 2.72 3.16 4.71
N ALA A 56 2.23 2.06 4.16
CA ALA A 56 1.17 1.27 4.75
C ALA A 56 1.55 -0.21 4.74
N ILE A 57 1.37 -0.85 5.89
CA ILE A 57 1.59 -2.30 6.05
C ILE A 57 0.38 -2.93 6.72
N GLN A 58 0.20 -4.23 6.48
CA GLN A 58 -0.85 -5.01 7.12
C GLN A 58 -0.24 -6.26 7.76
N VAL A 59 -0.47 -6.42 9.04
CA VAL A 59 0.07 -7.51 9.85
C VAL A 59 -1.00 -8.10 10.78
N PRO A 60 -0.90 -9.37 11.16
CA PRO A 60 -1.79 -9.93 12.17
C PRO A 60 -1.49 -9.37 13.56
N ALA A 61 -2.49 -9.38 14.43
CA ALA A 61 -2.33 -9.01 15.85
C ALA A 61 -1.23 -9.84 16.51
N GLY A 62 -0.44 -9.19 17.36
CA GLY A 62 0.73 -9.79 18.03
C GLY A 62 2.04 -9.61 17.26
N THR A 63 2.02 -8.94 16.12
CA THR A 63 3.22 -8.70 15.31
C THR A 63 4.01 -7.52 15.84
N GLU A 64 5.33 -7.70 15.94
CA GLU A 64 6.27 -6.61 16.16
C GLU A 64 6.64 -5.97 14.83
N VAL A 65 6.48 -4.66 14.73
CA VAL A 65 6.89 -3.86 13.58
C VAL A 65 8.13 -3.05 13.96
N THR A 66 9.11 -3.03 13.08
CA THR A 66 10.37 -2.32 13.27
C THR A 66 10.52 -1.20 12.25
N TRP A 67 10.76 0.01 12.73
CA TRP A 67 11.16 1.15 11.90
C TRP A 67 12.66 1.30 11.96
N THR A 68 13.29 1.44 10.79
CA THR A 68 14.72 1.69 10.67
C THR A 68 14.93 3.10 10.14
N PHE A 69 15.69 3.90 10.89
CA PHE A 69 16.07 5.25 10.51
C PHE A 69 17.35 5.18 9.66
N LYS A 70 17.27 5.61 8.42
CA LYS A 70 18.36 5.52 7.43
C LYS A 70 18.63 6.85 6.71
N ASP A 71 18.42 7.95 7.40
CA ASP A 71 18.72 9.26 6.83
C ASP A 71 19.90 9.88 7.59
N GLY A 72 21.05 9.92 6.95
CA GLY A 72 22.28 10.38 7.59
C GLY A 72 22.28 11.87 7.93
N PHE A 73 21.37 12.67 7.37
CA PHE A 73 21.38 14.12 7.51
C PHE A 73 20.16 14.66 8.24
N VAL A 74 19.03 13.98 8.12
CA VAL A 74 17.75 14.49 8.61
C VAL A 74 17.20 13.54 9.66
N PRO A 75 16.90 14.02 10.88
CA PRO A 75 16.30 13.19 11.91
C PRO A 75 14.82 12.91 11.63
N HIS A 76 14.37 11.75 12.01
CA HIS A 76 12.96 11.33 11.93
C HIS A 76 12.53 10.69 13.24
N ASP A 77 11.25 10.69 13.48
CA ASP A 77 10.62 9.96 14.58
C ASP A 77 9.36 9.23 14.08
N VAL A 78 8.81 8.40 14.92
CA VAL A 78 7.54 7.69 14.70
C VAL A 78 6.64 8.01 15.87
N VAL A 79 5.53 8.65 15.61
CA VAL A 79 4.54 9.01 16.65
C VAL A 79 3.15 8.62 16.18
N GLY A 80 2.54 7.70 16.89
CA GLY A 80 1.16 7.28 16.72
C GLY A 80 0.38 7.35 18.02
N ASP A 81 -0.88 6.94 17.98
CA ASP A 81 -1.69 6.85 19.18
C ASP A 81 -1.26 5.63 20.00
N GLY A 82 -0.74 5.90 21.18
CA GLY A 82 -0.25 4.87 22.10
C GLY A 82 1.17 4.36 21.86
N PHE A 83 1.92 4.92 20.90
CA PHE A 83 3.33 4.57 20.68
C PHE A 83 4.15 5.74 20.12
N SER A 84 5.42 5.76 20.50
CA SER A 84 6.36 6.79 20.08
C SER A 84 7.78 6.26 20.10
N SER A 85 8.56 6.65 19.11
CA SER A 85 10.00 6.33 19.05
C SER A 85 10.86 7.23 19.95
N GLY A 86 10.26 8.23 20.61
CA GLY A 86 10.97 9.23 21.38
C GLY A 86 11.60 10.33 20.51
N ASP A 87 12.74 10.85 20.94
CA ASP A 87 13.41 11.92 20.23
C ASP A 87 13.76 11.55 18.79
N PRO A 88 13.65 12.50 17.85
CA PRO A 88 14.04 12.28 16.46
C PRO A 88 15.50 11.84 16.33
N ARG A 89 15.75 10.89 15.43
CA ARG A 89 17.08 10.33 15.20
C ARG A 89 17.36 10.07 13.72
N ARG A 90 18.63 10.09 13.36
CA ARG A 90 19.09 9.89 11.97
C ARG A 90 19.42 8.43 11.63
N LYS A 91 19.60 7.60 12.65
CA LYS A 91 19.95 6.19 12.52
C LYS A 91 19.42 5.39 13.70
N GLY A 92 19.45 4.09 13.56
CA GLY A 92 18.96 3.17 14.58
C GLY A 92 17.58 2.62 14.25
N THR A 93 16.98 1.98 15.20
CA THR A 93 15.68 1.32 15.05
C THR A 93 14.74 1.65 16.19
N PHE A 94 13.46 1.51 15.91
CA PHE A 94 12.38 1.52 16.89
C PHE A 94 11.44 0.37 16.58
N ALA A 95 10.99 -0.35 17.59
CA ALA A 95 10.06 -1.46 17.42
C ALA A 95 8.85 -1.29 18.34
N HIS A 96 7.69 -1.71 17.83
CA HIS A 96 6.45 -1.73 18.60
C HIS A 96 5.62 -2.95 18.23
N THR A 97 5.03 -3.62 19.20
CA THR A 97 4.15 -4.76 18.98
C THR A 97 2.69 -4.32 19.03
N PHE A 98 1.95 -4.68 17.97
CA PHE A 98 0.54 -4.36 17.84
C PHE A 98 -0.32 -5.57 18.24
N ASP A 99 -0.90 -5.52 19.44
CA ASP A 99 -1.64 -6.65 20.01
C ASP A 99 -3.12 -6.68 19.64
N ARG A 100 -3.67 -5.57 19.15
CA ARG A 100 -5.10 -5.43 18.87
C ARG A 100 -5.38 -5.10 17.42
N PRO A 101 -6.39 -5.74 16.81
CA PRO A 101 -6.85 -5.34 15.47
C PRO A 101 -7.27 -3.87 15.41
N GLY A 102 -7.00 -3.24 14.28
CA GLY A 102 -7.33 -1.85 14.03
C GLY A 102 -6.40 -1.20 13.03
N THR A 103 -6.63 0.06 12.75
CA THR A 103 -5.75 0.87 11.92
C THR A 103 -5.03 1.89 12.80
N TYR A 104 -3.72 1.91 12.69
CA TYR A 104 -2.83 2.73 13.52
C TYR A 104 -2.06 3.70 12.63
N PRO A 105 -2.60 4.91 12.42
CA PRO A 105 -1.85 5.94 11.71
C PRO A 105 -0.72 6.48 12.58
N TYR A 106 0.36 6.87 11.93
CA TYR A 106 1.50 7.51 12.59
C TYR A 106 2.11 8.57 11.69
N ARG A 107 2.94 9.40 12.26
CA ARG A 107 3.62 10.49 11.58
C ARG A 107 5.03 10.69 12.11
N CYS A 108 5.84 11.38 11.32
CA CYS A 108 7.05 12.04 11.78
C CYS A 108 6.70 13.47 12.24
N THR A 109 7.18 13.90 13.39
CA THR A 109 6.90 15.25 13.90
C THR A 109 7.84 16.31 13.33
N VAL A 110 8.93 15.91 12.67
CA VAL A 110 9.95 16.81 12.10
C VAL A 110 9.54 17.32 10.73
N HIS A 111 8.75 16.53 9.97
CA HIS A 111 8.38 16.85 8.59
C HIS A 111 6.87 16.76 8.39
N ASP A 112 6.28 17.85 7.92
CA ASP A 112 4.87 17.87 7.54
C ASP A 112 4.62 16.88 6.40
N GLY A 113 3.52 16.12 6.51
CA GLY A 113 3.11 15.17 5.48
C GLY A 113 3.86 13.84 5.46
N MET A 114 4.85 13.63 6.32
CA MET A 114 5.51 12.33 6.47
C MET A 114 4.67 11.44 7.38
N THR A 115 3.82 10.62 6.76
CA THR A 115 2.83 9.78 7.44
C THR A 115 2.89 8.33 6.97
N GLY A 116 2.37 7.45 7.80
CA GLY A 116 2.19 6.04 7.49
C GLY A 116 1.06 5.44 8.32
N ARG A 117 0.79 4.17 8.12
CA ARG A 117 -0.17 3.43 8.94
C ARG A 117 0.16 1.95 9.01
N VAL A 118 -0.21 1.35 10.11
CA VAL A 118 -0.20 -0.09 10.30
C VAL A 118 -1.64 -0.57 10.40
N VAL A 119 -2.04 -1.46 9.50
CA VAL A 119 -3.32 -2.15 9.57
C VAL A 119 -3.09 -3.48 10.28
N VAL A 120 -3.76 -3.69 11.39
CA VAL A 120 -3.64 -4.90 12.20
C VAL A 120 -4.92 -5.71 12.05
N THR A 121 -4.78 -6.91 11.52
CA THR A 121 -5.89 -7.86 11.36
C THR A 121 -6.02 -8.75 12.58
N ALA A 122 -7.16 -9.41 12.72
CA ALA A 122 -7.30 -10.43 13.75
C ALA A 122 -6.21 -11.49 13.57
N GLY A 123 -5.54 -11.87 14.64
CA GLY A 123 -4.53 -12.91 14.62
C GLY A 123 -5.15 -14.23 14.18
N GLY A 124 -4.49 -14.88 13.24
CA GLY A 124 -4.91 -16.19 12.73
C GLY A 124 -4.74 -17.29 13.77
#